data_7bb9d9d21b15e4c485520aac250706a7
#
_entry.id   7bb9d9d21b15e4c485520aac250706a7
#
_cell.length_a   1.000
_cell.length_b   1.000
_cell.length_c   1.000
_cell.angle_alpha   90.00
_cell.angle_beta   90.00
_cell.angle_gamma   90.00
#
_symmetry.space_group_name_H-M   'P 1'
#
loop_
_entity.id
_entity.type
_entity.pdbx_description
1 polymer ?
#
loop_
_entity_poly.entity_id
_entity_poly.type
_entity_poly.pdbx_seq_one_letter_code
_entity_poly.pdbx_strand_id
1 'polypeptide(L)'
;LAREVQAQLSGPGLAEFLRRMYGNHPDLWDAGLQGADRLRIIVNALTRLRFCTPEGRMDFDSTESAAQAPEGLVPWFDAPGRRTRGTLIAFGHWSTLGWISRPDILGLDTGCVWGGALSAVRFGATLAEREHCKVQCPQAQRPGE
;
A
#
# COMPACT_ATOMS: atom_id res chain seq x y z
N LEU A 1 12.36 -5.79 -7.91
CA LEU A 1 10.92 -5.80 -8.22
C LEU A 1 10.44 -4.42 -8.67
N ALA A 2 10.52 -3.36 -7.84
CA ALA A 2 10.06 -2.02 -8.23
C ALA A 2 10.73 -1.51 -9.53
N ARG A 3 12.03 -1.77 -9.73
CA ARG A 3 12.75 -1.41 -10.96
C ARG A 3 12.21 -2.12 -12.22
N GLU A 4 11.67 -3.32 -12.08
CA GLU A 4 11.05 -4.05 -13.19
C GLU A 4 9.81 -3.29 -13.69
N VAL A 5 8.96 -2.85 -12.75
CA VAL A 5 7.78 -2.03 -13.08
C VAL A 5 8.20 -0.67 -13.63
N GLN A 6 9.17 -0.01 -13.02
CA GLN A 6 9.68 1.28 -13.49
C GLN A 6 10.19 1.22 -14.93
N ALA A 7 10.87 0.14 -15.31
CA ALA A 7 11.33 -0.07 -16.68
C ALA A 7 10.16 -0.14 -17.68
N GLN A 8 9.04 -0.76 -17.30
CA GLN A 8 7.83 -0.78 -18.14
C GLN A 8 7.18 0.60 -18.23
N LEU A 9 7.10 1.32 -17.11
CA LEU A 9 6.50 2.67 -17.06
C LEU A 9 7.31 3.70 -17.87
N SER A 10 8.61 3.49 -18.03
CA SER A 10 9.51 4.39 -18.78
C SER A 10 9.81 3.89 -20.20
N GLY A 11 9.31 2.71 -20.58
CA GLY A 11 9.62 2.05 -21.82
C GLY A 11 8.57 2.22 -22.91
N PRO A 12 8.86 1.78 -24.14
CA PRO A 12 7.93 1.83 -25.27
C PRO A 12 6.70 0.93 -25.07
N GLY A 13 6.76 -0.03 -24.15
CA GLY A 13 5.66 -0.95 -23.81
C GLY A 13 4.63 -0.38 -22.83
N LEU A 14 4.72 0.91 -22.43
CA LEU A 14 3.85 1.50 -21.42
C LEU A 14 2.35 1.26 -21.68
N ALA A 15 1.88 1.55 -22.89
CA ALA A 15 0.46 1.41 -23.22
C ALA A 15 -0.05 -0.03 -23.10
N GLU A 16 0.75 -1.00 -23.48
CA GLU A 16 0.42 -2.42 -23.34
C GLU A 16 0.48 -2.87 -21.87
N PHE A 17 1.48 -2.41 -21.13
CA PHE A 17 1.58 -2.65 -19.70
C PHE A 17 0.34 -2.14 -18.96
N LEU A 18 -0.08 -0.88 -19.21
CA LEU A 18 -1.25 -0.28 -18.55
C LEU A 18 -2.55 -1.03 -18.87
N ARG A 19 -2.73 -1.55 -20.09
CA ARG A 19 -3.89 -2.37 -20.44
C ARG A 19 -3.95 -3.70 -19.68
N ARG A 20 -2.80 -4.26 -19.28
CA ARG A 20 -2.66 -5.59 -18.66
C ARG A 20 -2.41 -5.56 -17.15
N MET A 21 -2.14 -4.40 -16.57
CA MET A 21 -1.78 -4.30 -15.16
C MET A 21 -2.96 -4.50 -14.20
N TYR A 22 -4.18 -4.31 -14.66
CA TYR A 22 -5.37 -4.43 -13.83
C TYR A 22 -5.73 -5.89 -13.53
N GLY A 23 -6.36 -6.11 -12.38
CA GLY A 23 -6.84 -7.40 -11.90
C GLY A 23 -6.27 -7.76 -10.54
N ASN A 24 -6.96 -8.66 -9.83
CA ASN A 24 -6.61 -9.10 -8.47
C ASN A 24 -5.70 -10.36 -8.46
N HIS A 25 -5.52 -11.00 -9.61
CA HIS A 25 -4.72 -12.23 -9.73
C HIS A 25 -3.48 -12.04 -10.61
N PRO A 26 -2.37 -12.72 -10.28
CA PRO A 26 -2.18 -13.57 -9.11
C PRO A 26 -2.17 -12.76 -7.81
N ASP A 27 -2.60 -13.38 -6.72
CA ASP A 27 -2.71 -12.81 -5.38
C ASP A 27 -1.69 -13.39 -4.38
N LEU A 28 -0.93 -14.40 -4.80
CA LEU A 28 0.17 -14.99 -4.04
C LEU A 28 1.47 -14.88 -4.85
N TRP A 29 2.50 -14.36 -4.18
CA TRP A 29 3.82 -14.24 -4.81
C TRP A 29 4.45 -15.60 -5.06
N ASP A 30 4.91 -15.81 -6.29
CA ASP A 30 5.77 -16.92 -6.67
C ASP A 30 6.97 -16.40 -7.47
N ALA A 31 8.16 -16.90 -7.18
CA ALA A 31 9.39 -16.45 -7.85
C ALA A 31 9.42 -16.84 -9.35
N GLY A 32 8.69 -17.87 -9.73
CA GLY A 32 8.54 -18.34 -11.12
C GLY A 32 7.59 -17.52 -11.97
N LEU A 33 6.83 -16.57 -11.39
CA LEU A 33 5.94 -15.69 -12.14
C LEU A 33 6.70 -14.89 -13.21
N GLN A 34 6.12 -14.79 -14.39
CA GLN A 34 6.69 -14.12 -15.56
C GLN A 34 5.69 -13.14 -16.19
N GLY A 35 6.20 -12.27 -17.07
CA GLY A 35 5.40 -11.39 -17.92
C GLY A 35 4.41 -10.50 -17.16
N ALA A 36 3.18 -10.40 -17.65
CA ALA A 36 2.15 -9.52 -17.11
C ALA A 36 1.74 -9.89 -15.68
N ASP A 37 1.65 -11.15 -15.33
CA ASP A 37 1.25 -11.63 -14.02
C ASP A 37 2.28 -11.26 -12.95
N ARG A 38 3.58 -11.39 -13.28
CA ARG A 38 4.66 -10.95 -12.41
C ARG A 38 4.61 -9.44 -12.16
N LEU A 39 4.41 -8.65 -13.19
CA LEU A 39 4.34 -7.19 -13.07
C LEU A 39 3.08 -6.77 -12.29
N ARG A 40 1.94 -7.41 -12.54
CA ARG A 40 0.68 -7.11 -11.86
C ARG A 40 0.76 -7.35 -10.37
N ILE A 41 1.28 -8.50 -9.94
CA ILE A 41 1.42 -8.79 -8.50
C ILE A 41 2.37 -7.81 -7.82
N ILE A 42 3.45 -7.39 -8.48
CA ILE A 42 4.37 -6.39 -7.94
C ILE A 42 3.67 -5.04 -7.76
N VAL A 43 2.93 -4.58 -8.78
CA VAL A 43 2.16 -3.32 -8.70
C VAL A 43 1.13 -3.41 -7.57
N ASN A 44 0.34 -4.47 -7.54
CA ASN A 44 -0.68 -4.67 -6.51
C ASN A 44 -0.10 -4.65 -5.10
N ALA A 45 0.98 -5.37 -4.87
CA ALA A 45 1.66 -5.41 -3.57
C ALA A 45 2.22 -4.05 -3.15
N LEU A 46 2.76 -3.27 -4.09
CA LEU A 46 3.41 -1.99 -3.79
C LEU A 46 2.45 -0.80 -3.71
N THR A 47 1.24 -0.90 -4.28
CA THR A 47 0.36 0.26 -4.44
C THR A 47 -1.00 0.13 -3.79
N ARG A 48 -1.51 -1.08 -3.54
CA ARG A 48 -2.89 -1.26 -3.08
C ARG A 48 -3.12 -2.33 -2.02
N LEU A 49 -2.07 -3.02 -1.56
CA LEU A 49 -2.19 -4.05 -0.53
C LEU A 49 -2.58 -3.45 0.82
N ARG A 50 -3.65 -3.97 1.42
CA ARG A 50 -4.13 -3.65 2.77
C ARG A 50 -4.00 -4.86 3.68
N PHE A 51 -4.66 -5.95 3.31
CA PHE A 51 -4.71 -7.18 4.06
C PHE A 51 -4.09 -8.34 3.30
N CYS A 52 -3.65 -9.34 4.04
CA CYS A 52 -3.24 -10.64 3.48
C CYS A 52 -3.53 -11.75 4.49
N THR A 53 -3.54 -12.99 4.03
CA THR A 53 -3.52 -14.13 4.96
C THR A 53 -2.17 -14.20 5.67
N PRO A 54 -2.07 -14.93 6.79
CA PRO A 54 -0.79 -15.17 7.48
C PRO A 54 0.29 -15.77 6.56
N GLU A 55 -0.11 -16.52 5.53
CA GLU A 55 0.77 -17.15 4.54
C GLU A 55 1.18 -16.19 3.40
N GLY A 56 0.62 -14.97 3.38
CA GLY A 56 0.98 -13.93 2.43
C GLY A 56 0.14 -13.87 1.16
N ARG A 57 -1.03 -14.53 1.11
CA ARG A 57 -2.01 -14.33 0.02
C ARG A 57 -2.65 -12.96 0.19
N MET A 58 -2.53 -12.11 -0.82
CA MET A 58 -3.03 -10.74 -0.79
C MET A 58 -4.55 -10.70 -0.96
N ASP A 59 -5.20 -9.87 -0.15
CA ASP A 59 -6.61 -9.52 -0.30
C ASP A 59 -6.73 -8.10 -0.88
N PHE A 60 -7.60 -7.94 -1.87
CA PHE A 60 -7.82 -6.66 -2.55
C PHE A 60 -9.28 -6.18 -2.48
N ASP A 61 -10.14 -6.95 -1.85
CA ASP A 61 -11.58 -6.67 -1.78
C ASP A 61 -11.94 -5.95 -0.47
N SER A 62 -11.18 -6.23 0.60
CA SER A 62 -11.40 -5.61 1.91
C SER A 62 -10.89 -4.17 1.96
N THR A 63 -11.71 -3.29 2.55
CA THR A 63 -11.43 -1.84 2.65
C THR A 63 -11.51 -1.30 4.07
N GLU A 64 -11.74 -2.16 5.04
CA GLU A 64 -11.91 -1.86 6.46
C GLU A 64 -10.65 -1.25 7.07
N SER A 65 -10.77 -0.73 8.27
CA SER A 65 -9.61 -0.33 9.07
C SER A 65 -8.85 -1.54 9.61
N ALA A 66 -7.60 -1.38 10.01
CA ALA A 66 -6.81 -2.49 10.56
C ALA A 66 -7.43 -3.12 11.82
N ALA A 67 -8.18 -2.32 12.60
CA ALA A 67 -8.88 -2.82 13.79
C ALA A 67 -10.12 -3.68 13.46
N GLN A 68 -10.60 -3.61 12.23
CA GLN A 68 -11.76 -4.33 11.71
C GLN A 68 -11.35 -5.34 10.63
N ALA A 69 -10.14 -5.88 10.73
CA ALA A 69 -9.64 -6.87 9.79
C ALA A 69 -10.62 -8.04 9.66
N PRO A 70 -10.99 -8.46 8.44
CA PRO A 70 -11.83 -9.64 8.23
C PRO A 70 -11.20 -10.89 8.82
N GLU A 71 -12.04 -11.86 9.17
CA GLU A 71 -11.57 -13.14 9.71
C GLU A 71 -10.56 -13.81 8.77
N GLY A 72 -9.46 -14.30 9.33
CA GLY A 72 -8.38 -14.94 8.59
C GLY A 72 -7.41 -13.98 7.89
N LEU A 73 -7.66 -12.68 7.95
CA LEU A 73 -6.78 -11.66 7.36
C LEU A 73 -6.04 -10.85 8.44
N VAL A 74 -4.86 -10.40 8.08
CA VAL A 74 -4.06 -9.48 8.89
C VAL A 74 -3.62 -8.28 8.04
N PRO A 75 -3.44 -7.09 8.63
CA PRO A 75 -2.77 -5.99 7.94
C PRO A 75 -1.41 -6.46 7.40
N TRP A 76 -1.07 -6.08 6.17
CA TRP A 76 0.16 -6.54 5.52
C TRP A 76 1.41 -6.32 6.38
N PHE A 77 1.43 -5.23 7.15
CA PHE A 77 2.57 -4.88 8.00
C PHE A 77 2.64 -5.71 9.28
N ASP A 78 1.58 -6.39 9.67
CA ASP A 78 1.53 -7.32 10.80
C ASP A 78 1.67 -8.79 10.38
N ALA A 79 1.78 -9.08 9.07
CA ALA A 79 1.93 -10.43 8.55
C ALA A 79 3.09 -11.18 9.22
N PRO A 80 2.86 -12.44 9.67
CA PRO A 80 3.93 -13.29 10.23
C PRO A 80 5.08 -13.43 9.23
N GLY A 81 6.31 -13.33 9.71
CA GLY A 81 7.48 -13.51 8.84
C GLY A 81 7.75 -12.38 7.85
N ARG A 82 7.09 -11.23 7.93
CA ARG A 82 7.36 -10.06 7.07
C ARG A 82 8.86 -9.73 7.05
N ARG A 83 9.46 -9.81 5.87
CA ARG A 83 10.93 -9.67 5.67
C ARG A 83 11.43 -8.23 5.78
N THR A 84 10.52 -7.25 5.76
CA THR A 84 10.84 -5.81 5.86
C THR A 84 10.76 -5.28 7.29
N ARG A 85 10.66 -6.15 8.30
CA ARG A 85 10.78 -5.74 9.71
C ARG A 85 12.11 -5.06 9.93
N GLY A 86 12.11 -3.92 10.60
CA GLY A 86 13.31 -3.10 10.82
C GLY A 86 13.65 -2.13 9.68
N THR A 87 12.90 -2.16 8.57
CA THR A 87 12.98 -1.13 7.52
C THR A 87 11.76 -0.22 7.64
N LEU A 88 11.98 1.08 7.80
CA LEU A 88 10.88 2.03 7.82
C LEU A 88 10.23 2.12 6.44
N ILE A 89 8.93 1.83 6.38
CA ILE A 89 8.11 1.93 5.17
C ILE A 89 7.04 2.99 5.40
N ALA A 90 7.04 4.01 4.56
CA ALA A 90 5.96 4.98 4.46
C ALA A 90 5.03 4.59 3.30
N PHE A 91 3.73 4.63 3.53
CA PHE A 91 2.74 4.23 2.52
C PHE A 91 1.44 5.04 2.62
N GLY A 92 0.67 5.03 1.54
CA GLY A 92 -0.66 5.59 1.43
C GLY A 92 -1.68 4.56 0.96
N HIS A 93 -2.71 5.01 0.22
CA HIS A 93 -3.78 4.22 -0.37
C HIS A 93 -4.82 3.66 0.64
N TRP A 94 -4.46 3.48 1.89
CA TRP A 94 -5.34 2.91 2.92
C TRP A 94 -5.94 4.01 3.80
N SER A 95 -6.84 4.81 3.24
CA SER A 95 -7.42 5.97 3.92
C SER A 95 -8.21 5.62 5.20
N THR A 96 -8.86 4.44 5.23
CA THR A 96 -9.60 3.94 6.40
C THR A 96 -8.69 3.53 7.57
N LEU A 97 -7.38 3.34 7.32
CA LEU A 97 -6.38 3.11 8.36
C LEU A 97 -6.10 4.38 9.17
N GLY A 98 -6.12 5.54 8.50
CA GLY A 98 -5.73 6.80 9.09
C GLY A 98 -4.24 6.91 9.38
N TRP A 99 -3.90 7.82 10.29
CA TRP A 99 -2.52 8.02 10.73
C TRP A 99 -2.01 6.87 11.59
N ILE A 100 -0.90 6.27 11.17
CA ILE A 100 -0.17 5.28 11.98
C ILE A 100 1.32 5.60 11.96
N SER A 101 1.97 5.55 13.13
CA SER A 101 3.41 5.73 13.27
C SER A 101 3.97 4.69 14.23
N ARG A 102 4.68 3.70 13.66
CA ARG A 102 5.42 2.65 14.38
C ARG A 102 6.90 2.77 14.02
N PRO A 103 7.81 2.09 14.72
CA PRO A 103 9.24 2.15 14.39
C PRO A 103 9.57 1.85 12.93
N ASP A 104 8.81 0.97 12.30
CA ASP A 104 9.04 0.46 10.94
C ASP A 104 7.89 0.75 9.96
N ILE A 105 6.81 1.47 10.39
CA ILE A 105 5.62 1.74 9.57
C ILE A 105 5.14 3.17 9.76
N LEU A 106 4.88 3.85 8.62
CA LEU A 106 4.19 5.13 8.57
C LEU A 106 3.03 5.06 7.56
N GLY A 107 1.79 5.07 8.06
CA GLY A 107 0.58 5.26 7.24
C GLY A 107 0.29 6.75 7.12
N LEU A 108 0.33 7.28 5.90
CA LEU A 108 0.23 8.72 5.62
C LEU A 108 -1.10 9.11 4.95
N ASP A 109 -1.90 8.14 4.51
CA ASP A 109 -3.19 8.42 3.92
C ASP A 109 -4.24 8.64 5.02
N THR A 110 -4.54 9.88 5.25
CA THR A 110 -5.51 10.32 6.26
C THR A 110 -6.80 10.86 5.64
N GLY A 111 -7.09 10.43 4.40
CA GLY A 111 -8.39 10.60 3.77
C GLY A 111 -8.71 12.03 3.35
N CYS A 112 -7.75 12.80 2.84
CA CYS A 112 -7.97 14.20 2.45
C CYS A 112 -9.18 14.37 1.51
N VAL A 113 -9.31 13.54 0.47
CA VAL A 113 -10.42 13.62 -0.49
C VAL A 113 -11.79 13.37 0.17
N TRP A 114 -11.81 12.60 1.24
CA TRP A 114 -13.02 12.26 2.02
C TRP A 114 -13.34 13.28 3.14
N GLY A 115 -12.64 14.42 3.19
CA GLY A 115 -12.81 15.41 4.26
C GLY A 115 -11.96 15.15 5.50
N GLY A 116 -10.98 14.24 5.40
CA GLY A 116 -9.95 14.05 6.42
C GLY A 116 -8.82 15.07 6.31
N ALA A 117 -7.58 14.65 6.37
CA ALA A 117 -6.42 15.53 6.31
C ALA A 117 -5.41 15.10 5.27
N LEU A 118 -4.64 16.03 4.73
CA LEU A 118 -3.38 15.77 4.05
C LEU A 118 -2.27 15.67 5.08
N SER A 119 -1.62 14.54 5.16
CA SER A 119 -0.57 14.25 6.15
C SER A 119 0.81 14.16 5.52
N ALA A 120 1.80 14.68 6.24
CA ALA A 120 3.21 14.54 5.91
C ALA A 120 4.01 14.28 7.19
N VAL A 121 5.22 13.75 7.03
CA VAL A 121 6.18 13.57 8.13
C VAL A 121 7.45 14.33 7.82
N ARG A 122 7.86 15.16 8.77
CA ARG A 122 9.20 15.73 8.81
C ARG A 122 10.07 14.88 9.71
N PHE A 123 11.23 14.45 9.20
CA PHE A 123 12.25 13.76 9.98
C PHE A 123 13.26 14.76 10.52
N GLY A 124 13.71 14.54 11.75
CA GLY A 124 14.84 15.22 12.35
C GLY A 124 16.17 14.62 11.94
N ALA A 125 17.15 14.59 12.85
CA ALA A 125 18.45 14.01 12.61
C ALA A 125 18.41 12.48 12.46
N THR A 126 17.39 11.84 13.01
CA THR A 126 17.19 10.39 12.95
C THR A 126 15.79 10.05 12.47
N LEU A 127 15.57 8.82 12.00
CA LEU A 127 14.25 8.32 11.62
C LEU A 127 13.28 8.18 12.81
N ALA A 128 13.78 8.23 14.05
CA ALA A 128 12.94 8.21 15.24
C ALA A 128 12.38 9.60 15.58
N GLU A 129 13.08 10.66 15.20
CA GLU A 129 12.66 12.06 15.38
C GLU A 129 11.67 12.43 14.27
N ARG A 130 10.39 12.29 14.56
CA ARG A 130 9.31 12.48 13.59
C ARG A 130 8.32 13.52 14.05
N GLU A 131 8.01 14.46 13.19
CA GLU A 131 6.94 15.41 13.38
C GLU A 131 5.84 15.17 12.35
N HIS A 132 4.62 14.94 12.83
CA HIS A 132 3.44 14.83 11.99
C HIS A 132 2.91 16.21 11.65
N CYS A 133 3.00 16.59 10.39
CA CYS A 133 2.41 17.80 9.83
C CYS A 133 1.10 17.42 9.13
N LYS A 134 0.02 18.12 9.43
CA LYS A 134 -1.28 17.87 8.78
C LYS A 134 -2.02 19.16 8.46
N VAL A 135 -2.77 19.12 7.37
CA VAL A 135 -3.70 20.17 6.93
C VAL A 135 -5.08 19.54 6.76
N GLN A 136 -6.09 20.15 7.40
CA GLN A 136 -7.48 19.71 7.23
C GLN A 136 -7.94 19.96 5.80
N CYS A 137 -8.60 18.99 5.19
CA CYS A 137 -9.11 19.07 3.84
C CYS A 137 -10.64 19.25 3.83
N PRO A 138 -11.20 20.04 2.92
CA PRO A 138 -12.63 19.98 2.62
C PRO A 138 -12.96 18.62 1.98
N GLN A 139 -14.16 18.13 2.26
CA GLN A 139 -14.62 16.90 1.60
C GLN A 139 -14.88 17.18 0.12
N ALA A 140 -14.16 16.50 -0.77
CA ALA A 140 -14.31 16.61 -2.22
C ALA A 140 -15.14 15.47 -2.82
N GLN A 141 -15.13 14.29 -2.19
CA GLN A 141 -15.89 13.11 -2.59
C GLN A 141 -16.48 12.41 -1.36
N ARG A 142 -17.55 11.65 -1.56
CA ARG A 142 -18.09 10.75 -0.53
C ARG A 142 -17.56 9.34 -0.77
N PRO A 143 -17.24 8.58 0.30
CA PRO A 143 -16.87 7.18 0.14
C PRO A 143 -17.98 6.39 -0.59
N GLY A 144 -17.62 5.69 -1.68
CA GLY A 144 -18.56 4.87 -2.46
C GLY A 144 -19.30 5.59 -3.61
N GLU A 145 -19.02 6.88 -3.83
CA GLU A 145 -19.49 7.63 -5.00
C GLU A 145 -18.44 7.74 -6.10
#